data_cb3b20bd0557774aab7f1519d95a4c94
#
_entry.id   cb3b20bd0557774aab7f1519d95a4c94
#
_cell.length_a   1.000
_cell.length_b   1.000
_cell.length_c   1.000
_cell.angle_alpha   90.00
_cell.angle_beta   90.00
_cell.angle_gamma   90.00
#
_symmetry.space_group_name_H-M   'P 1'
#
loop_
_entity.id
_entity.type
_entity.pdbx_description
1 polymer ?
#
loop_
_entity_poly.entity_id
_entity_poly.type
_entity_poly.pdbx_seq_one_letter_code
_entity_poly.pdbx_strand_id
1 'polypeptide(L)'
;EQISASAAEEALEDHETPALKRRLIASVGFLLVLMYFSMGHMMWAWPLPAWFNDNHIAMGLVQLLLAGIIMVINQKFFVSGFMSLWHRAPNMDTLVALGSMASFLWSVYVLFAMTRAQVDGDSAAVMNYMMEFYFESAAMILTLITVGKMLEARSKGKTTDALKGLMKLAPKTAVVVRDGQEATVPIEQVRKGDVFVVRPGENIPVDGVV
;
A
#
# COMPACT_ATOMS: atom_id res chain seq x y z
N GLU A 1 14.71 -2.54 -29.93
CA GLU A 1 14.90 -1.53 -28.85
C GLU A 1 15.63 -2.22 -27.70
N GLN A 2 16.97 -2.06 -27.66
CA GLN A 2 17.77 -2.59 -26.55
C GLN A 2 17.60 -1.62 -25.37
N ILE A 3 16.80 -2.00 -24.42
CA ILE A 3 16.76 -1.34 -23.12
C ILE A 3 18.14 -1.58 -22.48
N SER A 4 18.89 -0.51 -22.21
CA SER A 4 20.19 -0.65 -21.55
C SER A 4 20.04 -1.38 -20.22
N ALA A 5 21.02 -2.20 -19.83
CA ALA A 5 20.97 -2.97 -18.58
C ALA A 5 20.71 -2.08 -17.35
N SER A 6 21.17 -0.81 -17.39
CA SER A 6 20.91 0.18 -16.37
C SER A 6 19.44 0.61 -16.31
N ALA A 7 18.76 0.78 -17.44
CA ALA A 7 17.35 1.13 -17.49
C ALA A 7 16.44 -0.03 -17.03
N ALA A 8 16.87 -1.27 -17.30
CA ALA A 8 16.18 -2.46 -16.79
C ALA A 8 16.37 -2.63 -15.27
N GLU A 9 17.53 -2.30 -14.73
CA GLU A 9 17.81 -2.31 -13.29
C GLU A 9 17.02 -1.23 -12.54
N GLU A 10 16.90 -0.03 -13.11
CA GLU A 10 16.12 1.09 -12.59
C GLU A 10 14.61 0.82 -12.62
N ALA A 11 14.12 0.14 -13.68
CA ALA A 11 12.72 -0.28 -13.79
C ALA A 11 12.31 -1.37 -12.77
N LEU A 12 13.28 -2.08 -12.19
CA LEU A 12 13.09 -3.10 -11.17
C LEU A 12 13.28 -2.55 -9.75
N GLU A 13 13.55 -1.26 -9.58
CA GLU A 13 13.71 -0.66 -8.26
C GLU A 13 12.37 -0.49 -7.55
N ASP A 14 12.28 -1.01 -6.32
CA ASP A 14 11.03 -0.99 -5.54
C ASP A 14 10.87 0.34 -4.80
N HIS A 15 10.19 1.29 -5.43
CA HIS A 15 9.84 2.58 -4.83
C HIS A 15 8.52 2.55 -4.03
N GLU A 16 7.69 1.51 -4.18
CA GLU A 16 6.36 1.46 -3.56
C GLU A 16 6.39 0.92 -2.12
N THR A 17 7.21 -0.07 -1.85
CA THR A 17 7.27 -0.73 -0.52
C THR A 17 7.59 0.23 0.62
N PRO A 18 8.56 1.18 0.52
CA PRO A 18 8.84 2.11 1.60
C PRO A 18 7.66 3.04 1.92
N ALA A 19 6.97 3.52 0.88
CA ALA A 19 5.80 4.39 1.03
C ALA A 19 4.62 3.64 1.66
N LEU A 20 4.37 2.40 1.24
CA LEU A 20 3.36 1.53 1.83
C LEU A 20 3.64 1.21 3.29
N LYS A 21 4.90 0.91 3.64
CA LYS A 21 5.32 0.65 5.02
C LYS A 21 5.04 1.84 5.93
N ARG A 22 5.40 3.05 5.49
CA ARG A 22 5.15 4.28 6.26
C ARG A 22 3.67 4.53 6.47
N ARG A 23 2.84 4.36 5.43
CA ARG A 23 1.39 4.47 5.53
C ARG A 23 0.79 3.43 6.47
N LEU A 24 1.24 2.18 6.38
CA LEU A 24 0.77 1.11 7.23
C LEU A 24 1.05 1.39 8.70
N ILE A 25 2.28 1.80 9.05
CA ILE A 25 2.64 2.11 10.43
C ILE A 25 1.77 3.26 10.96
N ALA A 26 1.57 4.32 10.17
CA ALA A 26 0.73 5.43 10.55
C ALA A 26 -0.75 5.00 10.72
N SER A 27 -1.30 4.24 9.76
CA SER A 27 -2.69 3.75 9.84
C SER A 27 -2.91 2.85 11.05
N VAL A 28 -1.99 1.92 11.33
CA VAL A 28 -2.06 1.04 12.51
C VAL A 28 -1.99 1.85 13.80
N GLY A 29 -1.08 2.84 13.89
CA GLY A 29 -0.97 3.69 15.06
C GLY A 29 -2.26 4.45 15.37
N PHE A 30 -2.85 5.12 14.36
CA PHE A 30 -4.12 5.82 14.54
C PHE A 30 -5.29 4.87 14.78
N LEU A 31 -5.30 3.67 14.16
CA LEU A 31 -6.33 2.67 14.39
C LEU A 31 -6.30 2.16 15.83
N LEU A 32 -5.13 1.90 16.41
CA LEU A 32 -5.01 1.47 17.80
C LEU A 32 -5.56 2.55 18.77
N VAL A 33 -5.28 3.82 18.50
CA VAL A 33 -5.85 4.92 19.27
C VAL A 33 -7.38 4.98 19.10
N LEU A 34 -7.87 4.80 17.87
CA LEU A 34 -9.31 4.76 17.60
C LEU A 34 -9.98 3.62 18.36
N MET A 35 -9.41 2.41 18.33
CA MET A 35 -9.93 1.25 19.06
C MET A 35 -9.88 1.44 20.57
N TYR A 36 -8.92 2.20 21.09
CA TYR A 36 -8.88 2.56 22.50
C TYR A 36 -10.09 3.37 22.90
N PHE A 37 -10.50 4.36 22.07
CA PHE A 37 -11.66 5.20 22.33
C PHE A 37 -12.99 4.46 22.07
N SER A 38 -13.07 3.62 21.02
CA SER A 38 -14.31 2.93 20.67
C SER A 38 -14.58 1.73 21.56
N MET A 39 -13.71 0.71 21.49
CA MET A 39 -13.91 -0.54 22.23
C MET A 39 -13.32 -0.50 23.64
N GLY A 40 -12.16 0.11 23.82
CA GLY A 40 -11.46 0.08 25.10
C GLY A 40 -12.25 0.72 26.22
N HIS A 41 -12.88 1.86 25.98
CA HIS A 41 -13.70 2.52 26.97
C HIS A 41 -15.08 1.86 27.13
N MET A 42 -15.77 1.51 26.03
CA MET A 42 -17.11 0.93 26.08
C MET A 42 -17.15 -0.48 26.63
N MET A 43 -16.18 -1.35 26.28
CA MET A 43 -16.20 -2.76 26.71
C MET A 43 -15.40 -3.03 27.97
N TRP A 44 -14.29 -2.30 28.18
CA TRP A 44 -13.37 -2.57 29.30
C TRP A 44 -13.22 -1.41 30.27
N ALA A 45 -14.01 -0.34 30.10
CA ALA A 45 -13.98 0.87 30.95
C ALA A 45 -12.55 1.41 31.17
N TRP A 46 -11.74 1.44 30.11
CA TRP A 46 -10.40 1.98 30.19
C TRP A 46 -10.44 3.46 30.55
N PRO A 47 -9.48 3.94 31.38
CA PRO A 47 -9.50 5.31 31.87
C PRO A 47 -9.37 6.31 30.72
N LEU A 48 -10.31 7.25 30.65
CA LEU A 48 -10.26 8.40 29.78
C LEU A 48 -10.10 9.68 30.61
N PRO A 49 -9.57 10.77 30.02
CA PRO A 49 -9.58 12.08 30.67
C PRO A 49 -10.98 12.50 31.12
N ALA A 50 -11.06 13.19 32.24
CA ALA A 50 -12.35 13.52 32.90
C ALA A 50 -13.37 14.26 32.00
N TRP A 51 -12.94 14.96 30.97
CA TRP A 51 -13.85 15.67 30.05
C TRP A 51 -14.59 14.72 29.05
N PHE A 52 -14.24 13.45 28.97
CA PHE A 52 -14.98 12.45 28.20
C PHE A 52 -16.05 11.73 29.04
N ASN A 53 -16.06 11.94 30.38
CA ASN A 53 -17.07 11.35 31.23
C ASN A 53 -18.44 11.91 30.85
N ASP A 54 -19.36 11.03 30.48
CA ASP A 54 -20.72 11.33 30.00
C ASP A 54 -20.80 12.24 28.76
N ASN A 55 -19.66 12.50 28.11
CA ASN A 55 -19.60 13.32 26.89
C ASN A 55 -19.44 12.43 25.64
N HIS A 56 -20.52 11.74 25.28
CA HIS A 56 -20.55 10.81 24.14
C HIS A 56 -20.31 11.51 22.79
N ILE A 57 -20.71 12.79 22.67
CA ILE A 57 -20.47 13.59 21.46
C ILE A 57 -18.96 13.82 21.27
N ALA A 58 -18.23 14.18 22.31
CA ALA A 58 -16.79 14.36 22.22
C ALA A 58 -16.07 13.08 21.82
N MET A 59 -16.53 11.93 22.31
CA MET A 59 -16.01 10.62 21.90
C MET A 59 -16.27 10.34 20.42
N GLY A 60 -17.47 10.63 19.91
CA GLY A 60 -17.79 10.50 18.48
C GLY A 60 -16.96 11.43 17.61
N LEU A 61 -16.71 12.67 18.04
CA LEU A 61 -15.85 13.63 17.33
C LEU A 61 -14.39 13.16 17.23
N VAL A 62 -13.84 12.60 18.32
CA VAL A 62 -12.48 12.04 18.30
C VAL A 62 -12.41 10.86 17.33
N GLN A 63 -13.39 9.98 17.34
CA GLN A 63 -13.45 8.85 16.41
C GLN A 63 -13.56 9.33 14.95
N LEU A 64 -14.39 10.34 14.67
CA LEU A 64 -14.51 10.96 13.35
C LEU A 64 -13.18 11.54 12.89
N LEU A 65 -12.46 12.28 13.73
CA LEU A 65 -11.15 12.85 13.38
C LEU A 65 -10.12 11.78 13.11
N LEU A 66 -10.02 10.76 13.96
CA LEU A 66 -9.06 9.66 13.79
C LEU A 66 -9.36 8.84 12.53
N ALA A 67 -10.61 8.50 12.28
CA ALA A 67 -11.02 7.81 11.05
C ALA A 67 -10.74 8.67 9.82
N GLY A 68 -11.04 9.97 9.87
CA GLY A 68 -10.75 10.92 8.80
C GLY A 68 -9.25 11.01 8.48
N ILE A 69 -8.38 11.03 9.50
CA ILE A 69 -6.92 11.01 9.32
C ILE A 69 -6.50 9.72 8.59
N ILE A 70 -7.02 8.55 9.00
CA ILE A 70 -6.71 7.27 8.34
C ILE A 70 -7.19 7.28 6.88
N MET A 71 -8.37 7.85 6.59
CA MET A 71 -8.87 8.01 5.22
C MET A 71 -7.95 8.89 4.37
N VAL A 72 -7.45 10.01 4.92
CA VAL A 72 -6.51 10.90 4.23
C VAL A 72 -5.16 10.22 3.98
N ILE A 73 -4.62 9.49 4.95
CA ILE A 73 -3.39 8.70 4.78
C ILE A 73 -3.55 7.70 3.62
N ASN A 74 -4.74 7.11 3.48
CA ASN A 74 -5.06 6.08 2.50
C ASN A 74 -5.86 6.61 1.30
N GLN A 75 -5.82 7.91 1.01
CA GLN A 75 -6.59 8.57 -0.06
C GLN A 75 -6.39 7.94 -1.45
N LYS A 76 -5.26 7.29 -1.71
CA LYS A 76 -5.00 6.62 -3.00
C LYS A 76 -6.08 5.58 -3.34
N PHE A 77 -6.63 4.86 -2.35
CA PHE A 77 -7.71 3.90 -2.59
C PHE A 77 -8.99 4.58 -3.07
N PHE A 78 -9.30 5.76 -2.54
CA PHE A 78 -10.46 6.53 -2.98
C PHE A 78 -10.27 7.09 -4.38
N VAL A 79 -9.11 7.69 -4.67
CA VAL A 79 -8.80 8.23 -6.00
C VAL A 79 -8.80 7.13 -7.06
N SER A 80 -8.08 6.02 -6.81
CA SER A 80 -8.03 4.87 -7.71
C SER A 80 -9.41 4.22 -7.87
N GLY A 81 -10.11 4.00 -6.77
CA GLY A 81 -11.42 3.34 -6.76
C GLY A 81 -12.49 4.13 -7.50
N PHE A 82 -12.63 5.43 -7.24
CA PHE A 82 -13.61 6.27 -7.91
C PHE A 82 -13.26 6.53 -9.39
N MET A 83 -11.96 6.66 -9.72
CA MET A 83 -11.52 6.78 -11.09
C MET A 83 -11.85 5.51 -11.90
N SER A 84 -11.60 4.34 -11.35
CA SER A 84 -11.94 3.06 -11.97
C SER A 84 -13.44 2.90 -12.16
N LEU A 85 -14.23 3.33 -11.17
CA LEU A 85 -15.69 3.32 -11.28
C LEU A 85 -16.19 4.24 -12.41
N TRP A 86 -15.61 5.45 -12.53
CA TRP A 86 -15.94 6.40 -13.60
C TRP A 86 -15.65 5.83 -14.99
N HIS A 87 -14.54 5.09 -15.13
CA HIS A 87 -14.17 4.42 -16.38
C HIS A 87 -14.92 3.10 -16.62
N ARG A 88 -15.94 2.77 -15.80
CA ARG A 88 -16.71 1.52 -15.86
C ARG A 88 -15.87 0.25 -15.78
N ALA A 89 -14.72 0.34 -15.13
CA ALA A 89 -13.83 -0.78 -14.87
C ALA A 89 -13.57 -0.91 -13.36
N PRO A 90 -14.61 -1.24 -12.55
CA PRO A 90 -14.47 -1.33 -11.10
C PRO A 90 -13.42 -2.37 -10.71
N ASN A 91 -12.59 -2.03 -9.74
CA ASN A 91 -11.52 -2.87 -9.22
C ASN A 91 -11.68 -3.07 -7.70
N MET A 92 -10.72 -3.76 -7.08
CA MET A 92 -10.70 -3.99 -5.64
C MET A 92 -10.68 -2.66 -4.86
N ASP A 93 -9.97 -1.64 -5.34
CA ASP A 93 -9.91 -0.32 -4.70
C ASP A 93 -11.28 0.36 -4.71
N THR A 94 -12.11 0.13 -5.74
CA THR A 94 -13.50 0.62 -5.81
C THR A 94 -14.34 0.05 -4.67
N LEU A 95 -14.25 -1.25 -4.42
CA LEU A 95 -14.99 -1.91 -3.34
C LEU A 95 -14.58 -1.38 -1.98
N VAL A 96 -13.27 -1.23 -1.76
CA VAL A 96 -12.70 -0.68 -0.52
C VAL A 96 -13.16 0.77 -0.31
N ALA A 97 -13.09 1.60 -1.35
CA ALA A 97 -13.51 3.00 -1.30
C ALA A 97 -14.99 3.14 -0.95
N LEU A 98 -15.85 2.35 -1.60
CA LEU A 98 -17.30 2.37 -1.35
C LEU A 98 -17.63 1.89 0.06
N GLY A 99 -17.08 0.76 0.50
CA GLY A 99 -17.36 0.22 1.84
C GLY A 99 -16.88 1.14 2.96
N SER A 100 -15.66 1.65 2.86
CA SER A 100 -15.10 2.59 3.84
C SER A 100 -15.86 3.92 3.86
N MET A 101 -16.20 4.48 2.70
CA MET A 101 -16.96 5.72 2.57
C MET A 101 -18.38 5.55 3.14
N ALA A 102 -19.06 4.46 2.83
CA ALA A 102 -20.40 4.18 3.35
C ALA A 102 -20.41 4.10 4.88
N SER A 103 -19.46 3.37 5.47
CA SER A 103 -19.31 3.26 6.93
C SER A 103 -19.02 4.62 7.58
N PHE A 104 -18.16 5.42 6.96
CA PHE A 104 -17.81 6.75 7.45
C PHE A 104 -19.00 7.71 7.37
N LEU A 105 -19.68 7.81 6.22
CA LEU A 105 -20.83 8.69 6.02
C LEU A 105 -22.02 8.31 6.93
N TRP A 106 -22.27 7.02 7.10
CA TRP A 106 -23.28 6.55 8.06
C TRP A 106 -22.96 7.04 9.47
N SER A 107 -21.71 6.86 9.91
CA SER A 107 -21.29 7.30 11.24
C SER A 107 -21.38 8.82 11.44
N VAL A 108 -21.09 9.59 10.39
CA VAL A 108 -21.29 11.05 10.40
C VAL A 108 -22.77 11.37 10.58
N TYR A 109 -23.65 10.72 9.83
CA TYR A 109 -25.10 10.90 9.96
C TYR A 109 -25.57 10.58 11.39
N VAL A 110 -25.16 9.43 11.93
CA VAL A 110 -25.48 9.01 13.30
C VAL A 110 -24.97 9.99 14.34
N LEU A 111 -23.76 10.54 14.15
CA LEU A 111 -23.18 11.55 15.03
C LEU A 111 -24.06 12.83 15.04
N PHE A 112 -24.53 13.29 13.87
CA PHE A 112 -25.47 14.41 13.81
C PHE A 112 -26.81 14.10 14.49
N ALA A 113 -27.38 12.89 14.29
CA ALA A 113 -28.59 12.46 14.98
C ALA A 113 -28.40 12.43 16.50
N MET A 114 -27.24 11.95 16.95
CA MET A 114 -26.87 11.92 18.38
C MET A 114 -26.79 13.33 18.99
N THR A 115 -26.28 14.34 18.27
CA THR A 115 -26.27 15.72 18.76
C THR A 115 -27.69 16.24 19.02
N ARG A 116 -28.65 15.88 18.15
CA ARG A 116 -30.04 16.25 18.33
C ARG A 116 -30.66 15.58 19.56
N ALA A 117 -30.44 14.26 19.72
CA ALA A 117 -30.91 13.53 20.90
C ALA A 117 -30.34 14.10 22.20
N GLN A 118 -29.08 14.56 22.19
CA GLN A 118 -28.44 15.19 23.34
C GLN A 118 -29.13 16.51 23.71
N VAL A 119 -29.49 17.33 22.70
CA VAL A 119 -30.22 18.62 22.93
C VAL A 119 -31.62 18.35 23.47
N ASP A 120 -32.29 17.31 23.00
CA ASP A 120 -33.62 16.90 23.43
C ASP A 120 -33.62 16.21 24.83
N GLY A 121 -32.44 15.92 25.40
CA GLY A 121 -32.27 15.29 26.72
C GLY A 121 -32.53 13.78 26.73
N ASP A 122 -32.60 13.14 25.57
CA ASP A 122 -32.86 11.69 25.44
C ASP A 122 -31.56 10.88 25.55
N SER A 123 -31.17 10.58 26.78
CA SER A 123 -29.95 9.79 27.05
C SER A 123 -30.02 8.37 26.50
N ALA A 124 -31.19 7.78 26.37
CA ALA A 124 -31.34 6.45 25.82
C ALA A 124 -31.07 6.44 24.30
N ALA A 125 -31.59 7.44 23.59
CA ALA A 125 -31.30 7.61 22.16
C ALA A 125 -29.82 7.92 21.93
N VAL A 126 -29.19 8.73 22.76
CA VAL A 126 -27.74 9.02 22.67
C VAL A 126 -26.91 7.74 22.78
N MET A 127 -27.22 6.86 23.74
CA MET A 127 -26.51 5.60 23.92
C MET A 127 -26.73 4.66 22.74
N ASN A 128 -27.94 4.57 22.19
CA ASN A 128 -28.22 3.76 21.00
C ASN A 128 -27.42 4.25 19.78
N TYR A 129 -27.39 5.55 19.51
CA TYR A 129 -26.61 6.13 18.43
C TYR A 129 -25.11 5.87 18.58
N MET A 130 -24.59 5.90 19.81
CA MET A 130 -23.19 5.62 20.08
C MET A 130 -22.81 4.19 19.68
N MET A 131 -23.70 3.22 19.80
CA MET A 131 -23.49 1.83 19.38
C MET A 131 -23.58 1.64 17.85
N GLU A 132 -24.10 2.62 17.11
CA GLU A 132 -24.24 2.60 15.66
C GLU A 132 -23.06 3.26 14.92
N PHE A 133 -21.98 3.62 15.61
CA PHE A 133 -20.79 4.15 14.97
C PHE A 133 -19.99 3.05 14.26
N TYR A 134 -19.66 3.30 13.00
CA TYR A 134 -18.80 2.47 12.16
C TYR A 134 -17.51 3.16 11.72
N PHE A 135 -17.07 4.21 12.45
CA PHE A 135 -15.79 4.88 12.20
C PHE A 135 -14.61 3.91 12.26
N GLU A 136 -14.64 3.01 13.22
CA GLU A 136 -13.68 1.93 13.40
C GLU A 136 -13.67 0.98 12.19
N SER A 137 -14.86 0.59 11.70
CA SER A 137 -14.98 -0.28 10.54
C SER A 137 -14.40 0.37 9.28
N ALA A 138 -14.68 1.66 9.05
CA ALA A 138 -14.10 2.41 7.95
C ALA A 138 -12.57 2.43 8.00
N ALA A 139 -12.00 2.69 9.18
CA ALA A 139 -10.57 2.70 9.42
C ALA A 139 -9.93 1.31 9.30
N MET A 140 -10.60 0.28 9.82
CA MET A 140 -10.16 -1.12 9.77
C MET A 140 -10.06 -1.63 8.32
N ILE A 141 -11.07 -1.37 7.49
CA ILE A 141 -11.09 -1.76 6.07
C ILE A 141 -9.83 -1.21 5.37
N LEU A 142 -9.54 0.09 5.55
CA LEU A 142 -8.39 0.75 4.93
C LEU A 142 -7.05 0.22 5.45
N THR A 143 -6.97 -0.06 6.75
CA THR A 143 -5.75 -0.58 7.36
C THR A 143 -5.48 -2.00 6.90
N LEU A 144 -6.49 -2.89 6.91
CA LEU A 144 -6.34 -4.28 6.49
C LEU A 144 -5.98 -4.40 5.01
N ILE A 145 -6.58 -3.59 4.13
CA ILE A 145 -6.20 -3.61 2.71
C ILE A 145 -4.76 -3.10 2.51
N THR A 146 -4.31 -2.15 3.32
CA THR A 146 -2.93 -1.67 3.28
C THR A 146 -1.94 -2.76 3.73
N VAL A 147 -2.32 -3.58 4.74
CA VAL A 147 -1.57 -4.80 5.11
C VAL A 147 -1.47 -5.75 3.91
N GLY A 148 -2.61 -6.04 3.25
CA GLY A 148 -2.66 -6.91 2.08
C GLY A 148 -1.74 -6.42 0.95
N LYS A 149 -1.80 -5.13 0.62
CA LYS A 149 -0.93 -4.49 -0.38
C LYS A 149 0.55 -4.55 0.02
N MET A 150 0.87 -4.40 1.29
CA MET A 150 2.24 -4.53 1.79
C MET A 150 2.76 -5.96 1.63
N LEU A 151 1.95 -6.97 1.93
CA LEU A 151 2.32 -8.38 1.73
C LEU A 151 2.51 -8.71 0.24
N GLU A 152 1.63 -8.20 -0.62
CA GLU A 152 1.73 -8.33 -2.07
C GLU A 152 3.04 -7.71 -2.59
N ALA A 153 3.33 -6.46 -2.21
CA ALA A 153 4.55 -5.76 -2.61
C ALA A 153 5.80 -6.52 -2.15
N ARG A 154 5.81 -7.01 -0.91
CA ARG A 154 6.92 -7.80 -0.37
C ARG A 154 7.13 -9.12 -1.13
N SER A 155 6.05 -9.79 -1.55
CA SER A 155 6.15 -11.02 -2.33
C SER A 155 6.69 -10.75 -3.75
N LYS A 156 6.22 -9.68 -4.38
CA LYS A 156 6.73 -9.24 -5.70
C LYS A 156 8.21 -8.84 -5.62
N GLY A 157 8.61 -8.12 -4.57
CA GLY A 157 10.01 -7.72 -4.35
C GLY A 157 10.95 -8.91 -4.29
N LYS A 158 10.60 -9.99 -3.59
CA LYS A 158 11.42 -11.22 -3.53
C LYS A 158 11.61 -11.87 -4.91
N THR A 159 10.59 -11.88 -5.76
CA THR A 159 10.68 -12.41 -7.13
C THR A 159 11.58 -11.53 -7.98
N THR A 160 11.47 -10.22 -7.85
CA THR A 160 12.31 -9.25 -8.56
C THR A 160 13.78 -9.36 -8.14
N ASP A 161 14.07 -9.57 -6.84
CA ASP A 161 15.44 -9.76 -6.35
C ASP A 161 16.08 -11.05 -6.91
N ALA A 162 15.29 -12.12 -7.05
CA ALA A 162 15.75 -13.35 -7.69
C ALA A 162 16.11 -13.11 -9.18
N LEU A 163 15.28 -12.37 -9.91
CA LEU A 163 15.56 -11.98 -11.29
C LEU A 163 16.82 -11.10 -11.40
N LYS A 164 16.98 -10.11 -10.52
CA LYS A 164 18.20 -9.29 -10.43
C LYS A 164 19.44 -10.14 -10.16
N GLY A 165 19.29 -11.17 -9.31
CA GLY A 165 20.37 -12.14 -9.06
C GLY A 165 20.81 -12.87 -10.31
N LEU A 166 19.85 -13.32 -11.13
CA LEU A 166 20.14 -13.97 -12.42
C LEU A 166 20.77 -13.00 -13.43
N MET A 167 20.27 -11.78 -13.52
CA MET A 167 20.84 -10.75 -14.41
C MET A 167 22.29 -10.40 -14.05
N LYS A 168 22.65 -10.43 -12.76
CA LYS A 168 24.03 -10.20 -12.31
C LYS A 168 24.99 -11.34 -12.72
N LEU A 169 24.48 -12.54 -13.00
CA LEU A 169 25.25 -13.67 -13.49
C LEU A 169 25.52 -13.57 -15.00
N ALA A 170 24.76 -12.75 -15.73
CA ALA A 170 25.03 -12.50 -17.14
C ALA A 170 26.35 -11.75 -17.29
N PRO A 171 27.24 -12.24 -18.19
CA PRO A 171 28.54 -11.59 -18.43
C PRO A 171 28.30 -10.19 -19.01
N LYS A 172 29.09 -9.23 -18.57
CA LYS A 172 29.02 -7.81 -19.04
C LYS A 172 29.95 -7.55 -20.21
N THR A 173 30.88 -8.48 -20.47
CA THR A 173 31.89 -8.39 -21.53
C THR A 173 31.97 -9.69 -22.32
N ALA A 174 32.37 -9.59 -23.54
CA ALA A 174 32.68 -10.72 -24.42
C ALA A 174 34.10 -10.61 -25.00
N VAL A 175 34.77 -11.73 -25.17
CA VAL A 175 36.04 -11.76 -25.89
C VAL A 175 35.72 -12.04 -27.35
N VAL A 176 35.87 -11.03 -28.21
CA VAL A 176 35.64 -11.16 -29.65
C VAL A 176 36.97 -11.25 -30.42
N VAL A 177 36.98 -11.99 -31.52
CA VAL A 177 38.12 -12.05 -32.43
C VAL A 177 37.87 -11.10 -33.59
N ARG A 178 38.68 -10.05 -33.69
CA ARG A 178 38.66 -9.07 -34.77
C ARG A 178 40.07 -9.00 -35.38
N ASP A 179 40.17 -9.12 -36.68
CA ASP A 179 41.46 -9.09 -37.40
C ASP A 179 42.51 -10.09 -36.87
N GLY A 180 42.03 -11.24 -36.37
CA GLY A 180 42.91 -12.29 -35.84
C GLY A 180 43.43 -12.03 -34.43
N GLN A 181 42.96 -10.98 -33.76
CA GLN A 181 43.33 -10.66 -32.38
C GLN A 181 42.10 -10.74 -31.44
N GLU A 182 42.31 -11.26 -30.24
CA GLU A 182 41.29 -11.27 -29.21
C GLU A 182 41.18 -9.88 -28.53
N ALA A 183 39.95 -9.34 -28.48
CA ALA A 183 39.66 -8.10 -27.80
C ALA A 183 38.48 -8.28 -26.84
N THR A 184 38.61 -7.84 -25.60
CA THR A 184 37.51 -7.82 -24.65
C THR A 184 36.67 -6.55 -24.88
N VAL A 185 35.39 -6.75 -25.22
CA VAL A 185 34.46 -5.66 -25.49
C VAL A 185 33.23 -5.79 -24.62
N PRO A 186 32.56 -4.69 -24.28
CA PRO A 186 31.21 -4.71 -23.67
C PRO A 186 30.26 -5.50 -24.57
N ILE A 187 29.32 -6.24 -23.99
CA ILE A 187 28.32 -7.04 -24.73
C ILE A 187 27.54 -6.19 -25.74
N GLU A 188 27.27 -4.92 -25.39
CA GLU A 188 26.54 -3.96 -26.24
C GLU A 188 27.27 -3.65 -27.55
N GLN A 189 28.57 -3.93 -27.63
CA GLN A 189 29.41 -3.70 -28.80
C GLN A 189 29.60 -4.97 -29.68
N VAL A 190 29.07 -6.12 -29.24
CA VAL A 190 29.09 -7.35 -30.03
C VAL A 190 28.03 -7.22 -31.12
N ARG A 191 28.42 -7.54 -32.37
CA ARG A 191 27.54 -7.45 -33.54
C ARG A 191 27.27 -8.82 -34.13
N LYS A 192 26.18 -8.95 -34.87
CA LYS A 192 25.86 -10.14 -35.62
C LYS A 192 26.97 -10.44 -36.64
N GLY A 193 27.56 -11.62 -36.54
CA GLY A 193 28.69 -12.05 -37.38
C GLY A 193 30.06 -11.94 -36.70
N ASP A 194 30.14 -11.35 -35.49
CA ASP A 194 31.36 -11.41 -34.68
C ASP A 194 31.63 -12.85 -34.22
N VAL A 195 32.88 -13.25 -34.24
CA VAL A 195 33.34 -14.51 -33.63
C VAL A 195 33.78 -14.22 -32.21
N PHE A 196 33.28 -14.96 -31.25
CA PHE A 196 33.67 -14.80 -29.85
C PHE A 196 34.25 -16.10 -29.26
N VAL A 197 35.11 -15.96 -28.27
CA VAL A 197 35.78 -17.08 -27.62
C VAL A 197 35.22 -17.26 -26.23
N VAL A 198 34.85 -18.50 -25.87
CA VAL A 198 34.42 -18.90 -24.53
C VAL A 198 35.37 -20.02 -24.07
N ARG A 199 36.01 -19.81 -22.92
CA ARG A 199 36.90 -20.79 -22.33
C ARG A 199 36.15 -21.65 -21.29
N PRO A 200 36.64 -22.86 -20.99
CA PRO A 200 36.07 -23.71 -19.97
C PRO A 200 35.91 -22.94 -18.64
N GLY A 201 34.69 -22.90 -18.08
CA GLY A 201 34.36 -22.18 -16.86
C GLY A 201 33.87 -20.75 -17.08
N GLU A 202 33.86 -20.21 -18.28
CA GLU A 202 33.30 -18.90 -18.63
C GLU A 202 31.83 -19.03 -19.04
N ASN A 203 31.07 -17.96 -18.83
CA ASN A 203 29.70 -17.88 -19.30
C ASN A 203 29.65 -17.50 -20.78
N ILE A 204 28.70 -18.06 -21.51
CA ILE A 204 28.42 -17.69 -22.92
C ILE A 204 27.82 -16.27 -22.92
N PRO A 205 28.49 -15.29 -23.58
CA PRO A 205 28.09 -13.89 -23.47
C PRO A 205 26.87 -13.51 -24.29
N VAL A 206 26.67 -14.15 -25.44
CA VAL A 206 25.58 -13.88 -26.40
C VAL A 206 25.19 -15.18 -27.10
N ASP A 207 23.99 -15.19 -27.69
CA ASP A 207 23.56 -16.31 -28.53
C ASP A 207 24.51 -16.47 -29.77
N GLY A 208 24.89 -17.68 -30.06
CA GLY A 208 25.80 -17.96 -31.16
C GLY A 208 25.66 -19.40 -31.69
N VAL A 209 26.36 -19.66 -32.75
CA VAL A 209 26.49 -21.00 -33.37
C VAL A 209 27.93 -21.46 -33.20
N VAL A 210 28.11 -22.71 -32.75
CA VAL A 210 29.42 -23.37 -32.57
C VAL A 210 29.89 -23.94 -33.92
#